data_cf063127b36f0b568b3ab0b9cf1d1f7f
#
_entry.id   cf063127b36f0b568b3ab0b9cf1d1f7f
#
_cell.length_a   1.000
_cell.length_b   1.000
_cell.length_c   1.000
_cell.angle_alpha   90.00
_cell.angle_beta   90.00
_cell.angle_gamma   90.00
#
_symmetry.space_group_name_H-M   'P 1'
#
loop_
_entity.id
_entity.type
_entity.pdbx_description
1 polymer ?
#
loop_
_entity_poly.entity_id
_entity_poly.type
_entity_poly.pdbx_seq_one_letter_code
_entity_poly.pdbx_strand_id
1 'polypeptide(L)' 'MENLQHELVLVVDFGAQYAQLIARRVRECGVYCEIIPYSYTINQIKAKNPKALIFS' A
#
# COMPACT_ATOMS: atom_id res chain seq x y z
N MET A 1 -12.82 15.46 -5.19
CA MET A 1 -12.10 15.17 -5.12
C MET A 1 -11.29 14.94 -4.12
N GLU A 2 -11.26 15.43 -3.30
CA GLU A 2 -10.53 15.26 -2.20
C GLU A 2 -10.66 13.94 -1.61
N ASN A 3 -11.62 13.20 -1.94
CA ASN A 3 -11.78 11.94 -1.30
C ASN A 3 -10.83 10.89 -1.75
N LEU A 4 -10.12 11.11 -2.81
CA LEU A 4 -9.20 10.14 -3.30
C LEU A 4 -8.08 9.87 -2.32
N GLN A 5 -7.80 10.83 -1.46
CA GLN A 5 -6.76 10.62 -0.51
C GLN A 5 -7.09 9.55 0.48
N HIS A 6 -8.36 9.22 0.64
CA HIS A 6 -8.73 8.24 1.62
C HIS A 6 -8.66 6.82 1.08
N GLU A 7 -8.31 6.67 -0.18
CA GLU A 7 -8.23 5.35 -0.76
C GLU A 7 -6.80 4.90 -0.78
N LEU A 8 -6.33 4.50 0.37
CA LEU A 8 -4.95 4.08 0.52
C LEU A 8 -4.79 2.61 0.19
N VAL A 9 -3.81 2.30 -0.65
CA VAL A 9 -3.44 0.93 -0.95
C VAL A 9 -2.09 0.69 -0.30
N LEU A 10 -1.96 -0.39 0.46
CA LEU A 10 -0.70 -0.75 1.06
C LEU A 10 -0.09 -1.93 0.32
N VAL A 11 1.18 -1.80 -0.01
CA VAL A 11 1.92 -2.88 -0.64
C VAL A 11 2.83 -3.46 0.41
N VAL A 12 2.62 -4.72 0.77
CA VAL A 12 3.41 -5.39 1.80
C VAL A 12 4.64 -5.99 1.15
N ASP A 13 5.81 -5.52 1.58
CA ASP A 13 7.07 -5.90 0.98
C ASP A 13 7.65 -7.11 1.71
N PHE A 14 7.74 -8.23 1.01
CA PHE A 14 8.30 -9.45 1.57
C PHE A 14 9.75 -9.68 1.16
N GLY A 15 10.38 -8.65 0.59
CA GLY A 15 11.78 -8.76 0.24
C GLY A 15 12.07 -9.22 -1.18
N ALA A 16 11.06 -9.38 -1.98
CA ALA A 16 11.24 -9.85 -3.35
C ALA A 16 11.57 -8.74 -4.33
N GLN A 17 11.68 -7.51 -3.84
CA GLN A 17 12.06 -6.36 -4.66
C GLN A 17 11.05 -5.93 -5.70
N TYR A 18 9.86 -6.49 -5.64
CA TYR A 18 8.83 -6.07 -6.59
C TYR A 18 7.88 -5.03 -6.02
N ALA A 19 7.98 -4.78 -4.71
CA ALA A 19 7.04 -3.88 -4.06
C ALA A 19 7.08 -2.47 -4.66
N GLN A 20 8.28 -1.97 -4.94
CA GLN A 20 8.39 -0.63 -5.49
C GLN A 20 7.82 -0.53 -6.88
N LEU A 21 8.00 -1.57 -7.68
CA LEU A 21 7.45 -1.58 -9.02
C LEU A 21 5.94 -1.60 -8.99
N ILE A 22 5.39 -2.43 -8.09
CA ILE A 22 3.95 -2.52 -7.93
C ILE A 22 3.39 -1.19 -7.46
N ALA A 23 4.04 -0.57 -6.47
CA ALA A 23 3.58 0.69 -5.93
C ALA A 23 3.58 1.77 -7.00
N ARG A 24 4.61 1.78 -7.86
CA ARG A 24 4.67 2.75 -8.94
C ARG A 24 3.49 2.58 -9.88
N ARG A 25 3.17 1.32 -10.22
CA ARG A 25 2.06 1.06 -11.12
C ARG A 25 0.74 1.52 -10.51
N VAL A 26 0.57 1.26 -9.22
CA VAL A 26 -0.65 1.68 -8.53
C VAL A 26 -0.76 3.19 -8.54
N ARG A 27 0.35 3.89 -8.30
CA ARG A 27 0.32 5.35 -8.31
C ARG A 27 0.03 5.91 -9.67
N GLU A 28 0.50 5.23 -10.72
CA GLU A 28 0.22 5.66 -12.08
C GLU A 28 -1.26 5.59 -12.40
N CYS A 29 -1.99 4.78 -11.66
CA CYS A 29 -3.43 4.70 -11.82
C CYS A 29 -4.16 5.78 -11.02
N GLY A 30 -3.42 6.64 -10.36
CA GLY A 30 -4.04 7.72 -9.59
C GLY A 30 -4.47 7.32 -8.19
N VAL A 31 -3.93 6.23 -7.67
CA VAL A 31 -4.28 5.74 -6.35
C VAL A 31 -3.13 5.96 -5.39
N TYR A 32 -3.45 6.46 -4.20
CA TYR A 32 -2.43 6.68 -3.18
C TYR A 32 -1.93 5.33 -2.65
N CYS A 33 -0.63 5.19 -2.57
CA CYS A 33 -0.04 3.90 -2.26
C CYS A 33 1.17 4.08 -1.35
N GLU A 34 1.29 3.18 -0.36
CA GLU A 34 2.46 3.16 0.52
C GLU A 34 3.02 1.75 0.57
N ILE A 35 4.33 1.66 0.73
CA ILE A 35 5.00 0.38 0.88
C ILE A 35 5.29 0.20 2.36
N ILE A 36 4.91 -0.95 2.91
CA ILE A 36 5.17 -1.25 4.30
C ILE A 36 5.94 -2.57 4.39
N PRO A 37 6.76 -2.74 5.43
CA PRO A 37 7.49 -4.00 5.59
C PRO A 37 6.53 -5.10 6.05
N TYR A 38 6.90 -6.33 5.77
CA TYR A 38 6.06 -7.45 6.15
C TYR A 38 5.96 -7.61 7.67
N SER A 39 6.82 -6.95 8.39
CA SER A 39 6.81 -7.05 9.86
C SER A 39 5.73 -6.19 10.52
N TYR A 40 5.00 -5.40 9.75
CA TYR A 40 3.91 -4.63 10.33
C TYR A 40 2.89 -5.56 10.95
N THR A 41 2.38 -5.19 12.10
CA THR A 41 1.34 -5.97 12.76
C THR A 41 -0.02 -5.61 12.17
N ILE A 42 -0.98 -6.47 12.45
CA ILE A 42 -2.35 -6.21 12.02
C ILE A 42 -2.86 -4.88 12.57
N ASN A 43 -2.49 -4.56 13.83
CA ASN A 43 -2.94 -3.31 14.41
C ASN A 43 -2.35 -2.11 13.70
N GLN A 44 -1.09 -2.21 13.27
CA GLN A 44 -0.48 -1.11 12.53
C GLN A 44 -1.14 -0.92 11.18
N ILE A 45 -1.51 -2.02 10.53
CA ILE A 45 -2.18 -1.94 9.25
C ILE A 45 -3.57 -1.32 9.42
N LYS A 46 -4.29 -1.74 10.46
CA LYS A 46 -5.60 -1.19 10.71
C LYS A 46 -5.55 0.30 11.00
N ALA A 47 -4.50 0.74 11.65
CA ALA A 47 -4.37 2.15 11.98
C ALA A 47 -4.27 3.00 10.72
N LYS A 48 -3.76 2.44 9.63
CA LYS A 48 -3.67 3.16 8.37
C LYS A 48 -4.96 3.11 7.57
N ASN A 49 -5.85 2.20 7.95
CA ASN A 49 -7.17 2.10 7.33
C ASN A 49 -7.11 1.98 5.80
N PRO A 50 -6.38 1.00 5.28
CA PRO A 50 -6.24 0.89 3.83
C PRO A 50 -7.48 0.32 3.17
N LYS A 51 -7.68 0.68 1.92
CA LYS A 51 -8.75 0.12 1.14
C LYS A 51 -8.38 -1.24 0.60
N ALA A 52 -7.10 -1.48 0.37
CA ALA A 52 -6.65 -2.75 -0.19
C ALA A 52 -5.23 -3.04 0.25
N LEU A 53 -4.90 -4.31 0.23
CA LEU A 53 -3.55 -4.77 0.54
C LEU A 53 -3.04 -5.57 -0.64
N ILE A 54 -1.80 -5.33 -1.02
CA ILE A 54 -1.14 -6.10 -2.06
C ILE A 54 0.08 -6.75 -1.42
N PHE A 55 0.19 -8.06 -1.60
CA PHE A 55 1.32 -8.80 -1.03
C PHE A 55 2.31 -9.13 -2.15
N SER A 56 3.53 -8.77 -1.97
CA SER A 56 4.54 -9.05 -2.98
C SER A 56 5.86 -9.55 -2.42
#